data_3eea107cf6e11dc972c44413a6e6b9b8
#
_entry.id   3eea107cf6e11dc972c44413a6e6b9b8
#
_cell.length_a   1.000
_cell.length_b   1.000
_cell.length_c   1.000
_cell.angle_alpha   90.00
_cell.angle_beta   90.00
_cell.angle_gamma   90.00
#
_symmetry.space_group_name_H-M   'P 1'
#
loop_
_entity.id
_entity.type
_entity.pdbx_description
1 polymer ?
#
loop_
_entity_poly.entity_id
_entity_poly.type
_entity_poly.pdbx_seq_one_letter_code
_entity_poly.pdbx_strand_id
1 'polypeptide(L)'
;QEHDPLFIQLAVAAEQSFVSDPNTTLIKLRQLGEALAQHIAASCGITFDDQTSQADLLYHIHRELRLEPVIKDLFHTLRIEGNKATHQFKTAHKDALDGLKIARTLAIWFHQSFGKQGAAFKASAFVPPSDPSTQLRTLQTEIEQLRAGLIAANQQLDSNQQLNELVVQEKAEYEALAQAMDDEARQYAAQAKQHEAALVVQQQAYEQRLTTLQTELAKQSQQ
;
A
#
# COMPACT_ATOMS: atom_id res chain seq x y z
N GLN A 1 3.74 17.07 9.88
CA GLN A 1 3.70 16.38 8.58
C GLN A 1 4.14 17.35 7.50
N GLU A 2 5.12 16.97 6.69
CA GLU A 2 5.72 17.87 5.70
C GLU A 2 4.94 17.87 4.37
N HIS A 3 4.31 16.74 4.04
CA HIS A 3 3.54 16.52 2.83
C HIS A 3 2.09 16.13 3.14
N ASP A 4 1.25 16.17 2.13
CA ASP A 4 -0.16 15.80 2.24
C ASP A 4 -0.29 14.32 2.71
N PRO A 5 -1.08 14.05 3.76
CA PRO A 5 -1.36 12.70 4.24
C PRO A 5 -1.89 11.75 3.18
N LEU A 6 -2.57 12.28 2.16
CA LEU A 6 -3.12 11.49 1.05
C LEU A 6 -2.04 10.68 0.33
N PHE A 7 -0.83 11.22 0.18
CA PHE A 7 0.27 10.51 -0.47
C PHE A 7 0.64 9.23 0.28
N ILE A 8 0.71 9.31 1.60
CA ILE A 8 1.01 8.16 2.46
C ILE A 8 -0.13 7.14 2.38
N GLN A 9 -1.39 7.58 2.45
CA GLN A 9 -2.55 6.70 2.38
C GLN A 9 -2.59 5.93 1.05
N LEU A 10 -2.35 6.61 -0.07
CA LEU A 10 -2.33 5.97 -1.39
C LEU A 10 -1.16 4.99 -1.55
N ALA A 11 0.03 5.35 -1.06
CA ALA A 11 1.20 4.48 -1.11
C ALA A 11 0.99 3.21 -0.25
N VAL A 12 0.52 3.36 0.99
CA VAL A 12 0.21 2.23 1.88
C VAL A 12 -0.88 1.33 1.29
N ALA A 13 -1.95 1.92 0.75
CA ALA A 13 -3.01 1.14 0.10
C ALA A 13 -2.50 0.37 -1.12
N ALA A 14 -1.58 0.94 -1.90
CA ALA A 14 -0.94 0.25 -3.01
C ALA A 14 -0.09 -0.93 -2.55
N GLU A 15 0.74 -0.76 -1.52
CA GLU A 15 1.54 -1.85 -0.95
C GLU A 15 0.68 -2.98 -0.38
N GLN A 16 -0.35 -2.64 0.39
CA GLN A 16 -1.26 -3.63 1.00
C GLN A 16 -2.02 -4.44 -0.06
N SER A 17 -2.39 -3.81 -1.18
CA SER A 17 -3.09 -4.48 -2.28
C SER A 17 -2.18 -5.40 -3.09
N PHE A 18 -0.86 -5.20 -3.07
CA PHE A 18 0.08 -5.92 -3.93
C PHE A 18 -0.04 -7.44 -3.81
N VAL A 19 -0.25 -7.92 -2.60
CA VAL A 19 -0.32 -9.37 -2.29
C VAL A 19 -1.58 -10.00 -2.86
N SER A 20 -2.73 -9.35 -2.69
CA SER A 20 -4.05 -9.92 -3.01
C SER A 20 -4.61 -9.44 -4.36
N ASP A 21 -4.26 -8.23 -4.77
CA ASP A 21 -4.81 -7.58 -5.96
C ASP A 21 -3.80 -6.61 -6.60
N PRO A 22 -2.88 -7.11 -7.45
CA PRO A 22 -1.91 -6.28 -8.16
C PRO A 22 -2.57 -5.24 -9.07
N ASN A 23 -3.83 -5.45 -9.46
CA ASN A 23 -4.59 -4.52 -10.27
C ASN A 23 -4.93 -3.26 -9.46
N THR A 24 -5.46 -3.44 -8.25
CA THR A 24 -5.72 -2.33 -7.31
C THR A 24 -4.42 -1.60 -6.95
N THR A 25 -3.30 -2.30 -6.83
CA THR A 25 -1.98 -1.67 -6.65
C THR A 25 -1.72 -0.61 -7.72
N LEU A 26 -1.79 -0.98 -9.01
CA LEU A 26 -1.54 -0.02 -10.10
C LEU A 26 -2.54 1.14 -10.13
N ILE A 27 -3.81 0.89 -9.80
CA ILE A 27 -4.82 1.93 -9.68
C ILE A 27 -4.45 2.93 -8.57
N LYS A 28 -4.02 2.45 -7.39
CA LYS A 28 -3.59 3.30 -6.28
C LYS A 28 -2.32 4.09 -6.61
N LEU A 29 -1.38 3.47 -7.31
CA LEU A 29 -0.16 4.15 -7.75
C LEU A 29 -0.45 5.23 -8.81
N ARG A 30 -1.41 5.01 -9.70
CA ARG A 30 -1.90 6.04 -10.60
C ARG A 30 -2.51 7.22 -9.84
N GLN A 31 -3.38 6.96 -8.87
CA GLN A 31 -3.96 7.99 -8.01
C GLN A 31 -2.89 8.77 -7.24
N LEU A 32 -1.83 8.09 -6.77
CA LEU A 32 -0.69 8.76 -6.14
C LEU A 32 0.03 9.69 -7.13
N GLY A 33 0.27 9.23 -8.36
CA GLY A 33 0.86 10.05 -9.41
C GLY A 33 0.00 11.28 -9.76
N GLU A 34 -1.33 11.14 -9.80
CA GLU A 34 -2.26 12.25 -9.98
C GLU A 34 -2.18 13.25 -8.82
N ALA A 35 -2.24 12.76 -7.58
CA ALA A 35 -2.16 13.63 -6.40
C ALA A 35 -0.84 14.39 -6.31
N LEU A 36 0.28 13.75 -6.63
CA LEU A 36 1.59 14.41 -6.71
C LEU A 36 1.60 15.51 -7.79
N ALA A 37 1.07 15.22 -8.99
CA ALA A 37 1.01 16.20 -10.07
C ALA A 37 0.14 17.41 -9.70
N GLN A 38 -1.03 17.18 -9.12
CA GLN A 38 -1.91 18.26 -8.65
C GLN A 38 -1.25 19.11 -7.56
N HIS A 39 -0.56 18.49 -6.63
CA HIS A 39 0.18 19.21 -5.58
C HIS A 39 1.32 20.06 -6.16
N ILE A 40 2.08 19.53 -7.13
CA ILE A 40 3.12 20.28 -7.84
C ILE A 40 2.51 21.48 -8.57
N ALA A 41 1.43 21.27 -9.32
CA ALA A 41 0.75 22.33 -10.04
C ALA A 41 0.28 23.45 -9.10
N ALA A 42 -0.40 23.09 -8.00
CA ALA A 42 -0.86 24.04 -7.01
C ALA A 42 0.30 24.82 -6.35
N SER A 43 1.40 24.11 -6.01
CA SER A 43 2.59 24.73 -5.40
C SER A 43 3.32 25.69 -6.34
N CYS A 44 3.19 25.49 -7.66
CA CYS A 44 3.84 26.32 -8.69
C CYS A 44 2.88 27.34 -9.32
N GLY A 45 1.65 27.46 -8.83
CA GLY A 45 0.66 28.42 -9.35
C GLY A 45 0.09 28.04 -10.71
N ILE A 46 0.20 26.79 -11.14
CA ILE A 46 -0.39 26.28 -12.36
C ILE A 46 -1.87 26.02 -12.07
N THR A 47 -2.75 26.69 -12.79
CA THR A 47 -4.21 26.53 -12.66
C THR A 47 -4.68 25.26 -13.37
N PHE A 48 -5.55 24.52 -12.71
CA PHE A 48 -6.24 23.35 -13.25
C PHE A 48 -7.63 23.23 -12.59
N ASP A 49 -8.52 22.52 -13.21
CA ASP A 49 -9.87 22.27 -12.76
C ASP A 49 -10.25 20.79 -12.92
N ASP A 50 -11.48 20.44 -12.56
CA ASP A 50 -11.99 19.06 -12.64
C ASP A 50 -12.09 18.52 -14.09
N GLN A 51 -12.00 19.38 -15.10
CA GLN A 51 -12.01 19.00 -16.52
C GLN A 51 -10.58 18.80 -17.06
N THR A 52 -9.58 19.26 -16.33
CA THR A 52 -8.18 19.14 -16.75
C THR A 52 -7.74 17.69 -16.64
N SER A 53 -7.44 17.04 -17.78
CA SER A 53 -6.95 15.68 -17.76
C SER A 53 -5.56 15.60 -17.12
N GLN A 54 -5.24 14.46 -16.52
CA GLN A 54 -3.89 14.24 -15.97
C GLN A 54 -2.80 14.40 -17.04
N ALA A 55 -3.09 14.06 -18.30
CA ALA A 55 -2.14 14.23 -19.38
C ALA A 55 -1.85 15.71 -19.66
N ASP A 56 -2.89 16.54 -19.67
CA ASP A 56 -2.75 17.98 -19.88
C ASP A 56 -2.07 18.63 -18.69
N LEU A 57 -2.43 18.23 -17.46
CA LEU A 57 -1.76 18.72 -16.26
C LEU A 57 -0.27 18.43 -16.28
N LEU A 58 0.14 17.21 -16.60
CA LEU A 58 1.55 16.83 -16.73
C LEU A 58 2.25 17.58 -17.86
N TYR A 59 1.56 17.87 -18.97
CA TYR A 59 2.10 18.69 -20.03
C TYR A 59 2.38 20.13 -19.55
N HIS A 60 1.43 20.74 -18.83
CA HIS A 60 1.60 22.09 -18.28
C HIS A 60 2.75 22.13 -17.24
N ILE A 61 2.79 21.16 -16.31
CA ILE A 61 3.88 21.06 -15.33
C ILE A 61 5.24 20.93 -16.04
N HIS A 62 5.33 20.04 -17.05
CA HIS A 62 6.57 19.86 -17.79
C HIS A 62 7.02 21.13 -18.51
N ARG A 63 6.09 21.85 -19.12
CA ARG A 63 6.37 23.11 -19.84
C ARG A 63 6.88 24.20 -18.89
N GLU A 64 6.23 24.38 -17.73
CA GLU A 64 6.56 25.44 -16.78
C GLU A 64 7.81 25.13 -15.95
N LEU A 65 7.97 23.89 -15.48
CA LEU A 65 9.06 23.49 -14.58
C LEU A 65 10.24 22.83 -15.32
N ARG A 66 10.12 22.59 -16.62
CA ARG A 66 11.15 21.88 -17.41
C ARG A 66 11.56 20.57 -16.75
N LEU A 67 10.56 19.76 -16.33
CA LEU A 67 10.84 18.47 -15.70
C LEU A 67 11.84 17.67 -16.52
N GLU A 68 12.75 17.00 -15.83
CA GLU A 68 13.65 16.03 -16.45
C GLU A 68 12.85 14.98 -17.22
N PRO A 69 13.30 14.58 -18.42
CA PRO A 69 12.58 13.59 -19.26
C PRO A 69 12.24 12.32 -18.49
N VAL A 70 13.18 11.83 -17.66
CA VAL A 70 12.99 10.63 -16.85
C VAL A 70 11.78 10.78 -15.91
N ILE A 71 11.67 11.89 -15.21
CA ILE A 71 10.56 12.15 -14.28
C ILE A 71 9.23 12.24 -15.01
N LYS A 72 9.19 12.92 -16.14
CA LYS A 72 8.01 12.97 -17.01
C LYS A 72 7.57 11.56 -17.42
N ASP A 73 8.52 10.73 -17.85
CA ASP A 73 8.25 9.36 -18.31
C ASP A 73 7.73 8.46 -17.19
N LEU A 74 8.23 8.64 -15.96
CA LEU A 74 7.72 7.92 -14.78
C LEU A 74 6.25 8.26 -14.48
N PHE A 75 5.87 9.54 -14.48
CA PHE A 75 4.47 9.97 -14.36
C PHE A 75 3.59 9.38 -15.45
N HIS A 76 4.08 9.45 -16.70
CA HIS A 76 3.36 8.93 -17.85
C HIS A 76 3.15 7.41 -17.75
N THR A 77 4.16 6.66 -17.33
CA THR A 77 4.10 5.22 -17.16
C THR A 77 3.07 4.84 -16.09
N LEU A 78 3.09 5.48 -14.91
CA LEU A 78 2.08 5.21 -13.87
C LEU A 78 0.66 5.48 -14.36
N ARG A 79 0.46 6.56 -15.11
CA ARG A 79 -0.83 6.90 -15.68
C ARG A 79 -1.31 5.81 -16.66
N ILE A 80 -0.45 5.37 -17.57
CA ILE A 80 -0.81 4.37 -18.58
C ILE A 80 -1.08 3.01 -17.93
N GLU A 81 -0.18 2.53 -17.09
CA GLU A 81 -0.33 1.21 -16.47
C GLU A 81 -1.52 1.16 -15.52
N GLY A 82 -1.78 2.23 -14.76
CA GLY A 82 -2.97 2.34 -13.94
C GLY A 82 -4.27 2.42 -14.75
N ASN A 83 -4.27 3.08 -15.92
CA ASN A 83 -5.42 3.07 -16.82
C ASN A 83 -5.67 1.67 -17.41
N LYS A 84 -4.62 0.97 -17.82
CA LYS A 84 -4.75 -0.44 -18.28
C LYS A 84 -5.35 -1.31 -17.17
N ALA A 85 -4.86 -1.17 -15.94
CA ALA A 85 -5.37 -1.89 -14.79
C ALA A 85 -6.86 -1.66 -14.56
N THR A 86 -7.35 -0.43 -14.78
CA THR A 86 -8.77 -0.09 -14.63
C THR A 86 -9.66 -0.77 -15.67
N HIS A 87 -9.15 -1.00 -16.90
CA HIS A 87 -9.97 -1.48 -18.01
C HIS A 87 -9.74 -2.95 -18.36
N GLN A 88 -8.56 -3.50 -18.09
CA GLN A 88 -8.20 -4.84 -18.55
C GLN A 88 -8.32 -5.93 -17.48
N PHE A 89 -8.38 -5.56 -16.19
CA PHE A 89 -8.52 -6.47 -15.05
C PHE A 89 -7.50 -7.63 -15.00
N LYS A 90 -6.38 -7.50 -15.71
CA LYS A 90 -5.31 -8.50 -15.80
C LYS A 90 -3.98 -7.82 -15.59
N THR A 91 -3.52 -7.78 -14.37
CA THR A 91 -2.22 -7.23 -13.99
C THR A 91 -1.35 -8.34 -13.41
N ALA A 92 -0.16 -8.53 -13.96
CA ALA A 92 0.81 -9.42 -13.35
C ALA A 92 1.45 -8.76 -12.12
N HIS A 93 1.82 -9.55 -11.12
CA HIS A 93 2.57 -9.04 -9.96
C HIS A 93 3.86 -8.32 -10.35
N LYS A 94 4.49 -8.73 -11.46
CA LYS A 94 5.67 -8.04 -12.02
C LYS A 94 5.35 -6.59 -12.38
N ASP A 95 4.23 -6.35 -13.06
CA ASP A 95 3.85 -5.00 -13.49
C ASP A 95 3.53 -4.10 -12.29
N ALA A 96 2.84 -4.66 -11.29
CA ALA A 96 2.58 -3.97 -10.03
C ALA A 96 3.87 -3.67 -9.25
N LEU A 97 4.84 -4.60 -9.24
CA LEU A 97 6.15 -4.39 -8.60
C LEU A 97 6.93 -3.28 -9.30
N ASP A 98 6.94 -3.25 -10.61
CA ASP A 98 7.59 -2.19 -11.38
C ASP A 98 6.88 -0.84 -11.16
N GLY A 99 5.56 -0.84 -11.06
CA GLY A 99 4.78 0.32 -10.63
C GLY A 99 5.19 0.86 -9.25
N LEU A 100 5.37 -0.02 -8.25
CA LEU A 100 5.84 0.36 -6.91
C LEU A 100 7.23 1.00 -6.94
N LYS A 101 8.16 0.46 -7.74
CA LYS A 101 9.50 1.05 -7.92
C LYS A 101 9.43 2.44 -8.55
N ILE A 102 8.60 2.60 -9.58
CA ILE A 102 8.36 3.88 -10.26
C ILE A 102 7.79 4.90 -9.27
N ALA A 103 6.72 4.55 -8.56
CA ALA A 103 6.07 5.42 -7.59
C ALA A 103 7.04 5.84 -6.47
N ARG A 104 7.85 4.91 -5.98
CA ARG A 104 8.90 5.21 -5.00
C ARG A 104 9.93 6.20 -5.55
N THR A 105 10.38 6.03 -6.78
CA THR A 105 11.32 6.95 -7.42
C THR A 105 10.72 8.35 -7.54
N LEU A 106 9.46 8.46 -7.94
CA LEU A 106 8.73 9.72 -7.99
C LEU A 106 8.57 10.35 -6.60
N ALA A 107 8.24 9.56 -5.57
CA ALA A 107 8.08 10.06 -4.20
C ALA A 107 9.41 10.58 -3.64
N ILE A 108 10.53 9.91 -3.90
CA ILE A 108 11.87 10.36 -3.52
C ILE A 108 12.20 11.67 -4.22
N TRP A 109 12.04 11.73 -5.53
CA TRP A 109 12.28 12.93 -6.31
C TRP A 109 11.41 14.10 -5.83
N PHE A 110 10.12 13.84 -5.58
CA PHE A 110 9.20 14.85 -5.07
C PHE A 110 9.64 15.38 -3.70
N HIS A 111 9.99 14.49 -2.78
CA HIS A 111 10.49 14.90 -1.46
C HIS A 111 11.80 15.68 -1.56
N GLN A 112 12.72 15.27 -2.43
CA GLN A 112 13.98 15.99 -2.64
C GLN A 112 13.78 17.37 -3.27
N SER A 113 12.78 17.53 -4.14
CA SER A 113 12.51 18.77 -4.86
C SER A 113 11.64 19.75 -4.08
N PHE A 114 10.69 19.27 -3.29
CA PHE A 114 9.65 20.08 -2.63
C PHE A 114 9.65 19.96 -1.10
N GLY A 115 10.44 19.07 -0.52
CA GLY A 115 10.56 18.91 0.93
C GLY A 115 11.51 19.92 1.55
N LYS A 116 11.22 20.33 2.79
CA LYS A 116 12.02 21.34 3.53
C LYS A 116 13.49 20.94 3.71
N GLN A 117 13.77 19.65 3.84
CA GLN A 117 15.11 19.07 3.96
C GLN A 117 15.39 18.05 2.85
N GLY A 118 14.68 18.15 1.73
CA GLY A 118 14.69 17.18 0.67
C GLY A 118 16.08 16.92 0.08
N ALA A 119 16.89 17.94 -0.10
CA ALA A 119 18.25 17.81 -0.65
C ALA A 119 19.19 16.93 0.20
N ALA A 120 18.95 16.81 1.51
CA ALA A 120 19.72 15.95 2.41
C ALA A 120 19.15 14.52 2.53
N PHE A 121 17.96 14.28 1.98
CA PHE A 121 17.27 12.98 2.10
C PHE A 121 17.97 11.89 1.32
N LYS A 122 18.32 10.82 2.02
CA LYS A 122 18.85 9.58 1.43
C LYS A 122 17.84 8.46 1.61
N ALA A 123 17.29 7.99 0.52
CA ALA A 123 16.37 6.86 0.56
C ALA A 123 17.10 5.56 0.89
N SER A 124 16.50 4.68 1.71
CA SER A 124 16.96 3.32 1.93
C SER A 124 16.87 2.50 0.64
N ALA A 125 17.41 1.29 0.62
CA ALA A 125 17.20 0.37 -0.50
C ALA A 125 15.71 0.03 -0.65
N PHE A 126 15.26 -0.25 -1.88
CA PHE A 126 13.92 -0.75 -2.12
C PHE A 126 13.82 -2.19 -1.62
N VAL A 127 12.85 -2.43 -0.75
CA VAL A 127 12.48 -3.77 -0.32
C VAL A 127 11.16 -4.12 -1.00
N PRO A 128 11.14 -5.08 -1.92
CA PRO A 128 9.89 -5.46 -2.58
C PRO A 128 8.95 -6.09 -1.57
N PRO A 129 7.61 -5.85 -1.69
CA PRO A 129 6.64 -6.61 -0.95
C PRO A 129 6.82 -8.11 -1.26
N SER A 130 6.59 -8.98 -0.28
CA SER A 130 6.69 -10.42 -0.50
C SER A 130 5.69 -10.86 -1.56
N ASP A 131 6.16 -11.54 -2.60
CA ASP A 131 5.29 -12.11 -3.62
C ASP A 131 4.52 -13.32 -3.02
N PRO A 132 3.18 -13.24 -2.93
CA PRO A 132 2.39 -14.32 -2.36
C PRO A 132 2.49 -15.61 -3.20
N SER A 133 2.75 -15.50 -4.51
CA SER A 133 2.95 -16.67 -5.36
C SER A 133 4.21 -17.46 -4.96
N THR A 134 5.24 -16.79 -4.47
CA THR A 134 6.45 -17.40 -3.95
C THR A 134 6.17 -18.13 -2.64
N GLN A 135 5.43 -17.51 -1.73
CA GLN A 135 5.02 -18.15 -0.46
C GLN A 135 4.09 -19.34 -0.71
N LEU A 136 3.11 -19.21 -1.61
CA LEU A 136 2.22 -20.30 -1.99
C LEU A 136 2.98 -21.48 -2.63
N ARG A 137 3.96 -21.21 -3.49
CA ARG A 137 4.82 -22.25 -4.08
C ARG A 137 5.68 -22.93 -3.02
N THR A 138 6.24 -22.15 -2.08
CA THR A 138 7.03 -22.72 -0.98
C THR A 138 6.15 -23.61 -0.12
N LEU A 139 4.96 -23.14 0.27
CA LEU A 139 4.00 -23.92 1.04
C LEU A 139 3.52 -25.17 0.27
N GLN A 140 3.27 -25.06 -1.01
CA GLN A 140 2.94 -26.22 -1.85
C GLN A 140 4.07 -27.25 -1.88
N THR A 141 5.30 -26.78 -2.05
CA THR A 141 6.49 -27.66 -2.05
C THR A 141 6.68 -28.32 -0.68
N GLU A 142 6.48 -27.60 0.41
CA GLU A 142 6.52 -28.16 1.77
C GLU A 142 5.40 -29.18 1.99
N ILE A 143 4.18 -28.89 1.54
CA ILE A 143 3.06 -29.83 1.62
C ILE A 143 3.34 -31.09 0.79
N GLU A 144 3.90 -30.96 -0.41
CA GLU A 144 4.29 -32.11 -1.24
C GLU A 144 5.42 -32.92 -0.60
N GLN A 145 6.42 -32.27 -0.02
CA GLN A 145 7.48 -32.94 0.72
C GLN A 145 6.96 -33.66 1.98
N LEU A 146 6.07 -33.03 2.74
CA LEU A 146 5.42 -33.61 3.89
C LEU A 146 4.55 -34.81 3.49
N ARG A 147 3.78 -34.70 2.40
CA ARG A 147 3.00 -35.81 1.85
C ARG A 147 3.88 -36.98 1.39
N ALA A 148 4.96 -36.69 0.69
CA ALA A 148 5.93 -37.70 0.27
C ALA A 148 6.60 -38.38 1.47
N GLY A 149 6.94 -37.61 2.52
CA GLY A 149 7.46 -38.13 3.78
C GLY A 149 6.45 -39.01 4.51
N LEU A 150 5.18 -38.62 4.52
CA LEU A 150 4.09 -39.39 5.11
C LEU A 150 3.84 -40.70 4.38
N ILE A 151 3.91 -40.68 3.04
CA ILE A 151 3.79 -41.90 2.19
C ILE A 151 5.02 -42.81 2.44
N ALA A 152 6.21 -42.27 2.49
CA ALA A 152 7.42 -43.03 2.79
C ALA A 152 7.41 -43.63 4.20
N ALA A 153 6.95 -42.87 5.19
CA ALA A 153 6.75 -43.37 6.56
C ALA A 153 5.68 -44.46 6.63
N ASN A 154 4.59 -44.31 5.86
CA ASN A 154 3.53 -45.33 5.77
C ASN A 154 4.02 -46.64 5.15
N GLN A 155 4.94 -46.58 4.19
CA GLN A 155 5.58 -47.74 3.58
C GLN A 155 6.58 -48.44 4.52
N GLN A 156 7.13 -47.70 5.50
CA GLN A 156 8.09 -48.24 6.49
C GLN A 156 7.43 -48.72 7.78
N LEU A 157 6.18 -48.37 7.99
CA LEU A 157 5.45 -48.67 9.22
C LEU A 157 4.45 -49.80 9.01
N ASP A 158 4.90 -51.04 9.23
CA ASP A 158 4.04 -52.22 9.37
C ASP A 158 3.28 -52.25 10.72
N SER A 159 3.30 -51.17 11.47
CA SER A 159 2.57 -51.11 12.76
C SER A 159 1.65 -49.90 12.85
N ASN A 160 0.35 -50.12 12.94
CA ASN A 160 -0.71 -49.14 13.12
C ASN A 160 -0.49 -48.14 14.31
N GLN A 161 0.41 -48.47 15.22
CA GLN A 161 0.66 -47.62 16.39
C GLN A 161 1.47 -46.37 16.08
N GLN A 162 2.50 -46.47 15.23
CA GLN A 162 3.34 -45.32 14.87
C GLN A 162 2.61 -44.32 13.94
N LEU A 163 1.68 -44.84 13.11
CA LEU A 163 0.85 -43.98 12.26
C LEU A 163 -0.12 -43.14 13.09
N ASN A 164 -0.71 -43.72 14.14
CA ASN A 164 -1.61 -42.99 15.02
C ASN A 164 -0.89 -41.90 15.83
N GLU A 165 0.35 -42.15 16.26
CA GLU A 165 1.15 -41.14 16.96
C GLU A 165 1.48 -39.93 16.05
N LEU A 166 1.88 -40.19 14.79
CA LEU A 166 2.15 -39.13 13.82
C LEU A 166 0.89 -38.31 13.48
N VAL A 167 -0.24 -38.97 13.26
CA VAL A 167 -1.52 -38.30 12.99
C VAL A 167 -1.98 -37.46 14.17
N VAL A 168 -1.78 -37.96 15.41
CA VAL A 168 -2.11 -37.20 16.62
C VAL A 168 -1.20 -36.00 16.78
N GLN A 169 0.08 -36.15 16.48
CA GLN A 169 1.05 -35.04 16.56
C GLN A 169 0.77 -33.99 15.50
N GLU A 170 0.54 -34.39 14.26
CA GLU A 170 0.17 -33.47 13.16
C GLU A 170 -1.13 -32.73 13.46
N LYS A 171 -2.13 -33.43 14.00
CA LYS A 171 -3.38 -32.80 14.43
C LYS A 171 -3.14 -31.74 15.53
N ALA A 172 -2.29 -32.04 16.51
CA ALA A 172 -1.95 -31.09 17.56
C ALA A 172 -1.21 -29.84 17.02
N GLU A 173 -0.33 -30.01 16.03
CA GLU A 173 0.35 -28.89 15.37
C GLU A 173 -0.63 -28.01 14.57
N TYR A 174 -1.57 -28.61 13.82
CA TYR A 174 -2.62 -27.88 13.13
C TYR A 174 -3.57 -27.15 14.09
N GLU A 175 -3.94 -27.77 15.20
CA GLU A 175 -4.76 -27.13 16.22
C GLU A 175 -4.00 -25.95 16.89
N ALA A 176 -2.71 -26.11 17.15
CA ALA A 176 -1.87 -25.03 17.71
C ALA A 176 -1.70 -23.87 16.69
N LEU A 177 -1.50 -24.17 15.42
CA LEU A 177 -1.42 -23.17 14.36
C LEU A 177 -2.75 -22.43 14.18
N ALA A 178 -3.86 -23.16 14.15
CA ALA A 178 -5.19 -22.58 14.06
C ALA A 178 -5.45 -21.65 15.27
N GLN A 179 -5.01 -22.03 16.45
CA GLN A 179 -5.15 -21.24 17.66
C GLN A 179 -4.28 -19.98 17.63
N ALA A 180 -3.04 -20.10 17.15
CA ALA A 180 -2.16 -18.95 16.96
C ALA A 180 -2.73 -17.95 15.94
N MET A 181 -3.29 -18.43 14.83
CA MET A 181 -3.96 -17.59 13.82
C MET A 181 -5.22 -16.90 14.38
N ASP A 182 -6.00 -17.60 15.21
CA ASP A 182 -7.20 -17.04 15.84
C ASP A 182 -6.83 -15.95 16.85
N ASP A 183 -5.78 -16.16 17.62
CA ASP A 183 -5.26 -15.18 18.58
C ASP A 183 -4.67 -13.95 17.87
N GLU A 184 -3.96 -14.14 16.77
CA GLU A 184 -3.44 -13.05 15.94
C GLU A 184 -4.60 -12.25 15.31
N ALA A 185 -5.62 -12.93 14.77
CA ALA A 185 -6.80 -12.27 14.23
C ALA A 185 -7.55 -11.45 15.30
N ARG A 186 -7.65 -11.99 16.54
CA ARG A 186 -8.22 -11.26 17.68
C ARG A 186 -7.40 -10.04 18.07
N GLN A 187 -6.07 -10.14 18.05
CA GLN A 187 -5.19 -9.00 18.32
C GLN A 187 -5.34 -7.90 17.25
N TYR A 188 -5.38 -8.27 15.97
CA TYR A 188 -5.64 -7.32 14.90
C TYR A 188 -7.03 -6.68 15.01
N ALA A 189 -8.06 -7.47 15.34
CA ALA A 189 -9.40 -6.94 15.55
C ALA A 189 -9.47 -6.00 16.77
N ALA A 190 -8.74 -6.29 17.84
CA ALA A 190 -8.64 -5.42 19.00
C ALA A 190 -7.89 -4.11 18.69
N GLN A 191 -6.79 -4.20 17.95
CA GLN A 191 -6.04 -3.03 17.47
C GLN A 191 -6.88 -2.17 16.53
N ALA A 192 -7.62 -2.79 15.60
CA ALA A 192 -8.52 -2.07 14.71
C ALA A 192 -9.60 -1.30 15.48
N LYS A 193 -10.22 -1.92 16.49
CA LYS A 193 -11.18 -1.24 17.37
C LYS A 193 -10.56 -0.10 18.18
N GLN A 194 -9.32 -0.26 18.66
CA GLN A 194 -8.62 0.81 19.36
C GLN A 194 -8.31 1.98 18.43
N HIS A 195 -7.88 1.71 17.20
CA HIS A 195 -7.66 2.74 16.19
C HIS A 195 -8.95 3.45 15.79
N GLU A 196 -10.04 2.71 15.63
CA GLU A 196 -11.35 3.28 15.34
C GLU A 196 -11.83 4.19 16.49
N ALA A 197 -11.71 3.73 17.73
CA ALA A 197 -12.04 4.53 18.91
C ALA A 197 -11.16 5.79 19.02
N ALA A 198 -9.87 5.69 18.73
CA ALA A 198 -8.96 6.84 18.72
C ALA A 198 -9.33 7.86 17.64
N LEU A 199 -9.72 7.40 16.45
CA LEU A 199 -10.20 8.25 15.36
C LEU A 199 -11.48 8.99 15.75
N VAL A 200 -12.44 8.31 16.38
CA VAL A 200 -13.68 8.94 16.87
C VAL A 200 -13.38 10.04 17.90
N VAL A 201 -12.49 9.79 18.85
CA VAL A 201 -12.08 10.78 19.86
C VAL A 201 -11.38 11.97 19.19
N GLN A 202 -10.52 11.71 18.21
CA GLN A 202 -9.84 12.76 17.46
C GLN A 202 -10.82 13.60 16.65
N GLN A 203 -11.80 12.96 16.02
CA GLN A 203 -12.84 13.65 15.25
C GLN A 203 -13.70 14.54 16.15
N GLN A 204 -14.12 14.05 17.31
CA GLN A 204 -14.85 14.83 18.31
C GLN A 204 -14.04 16.03 18.82
N ALA A 205 -12.73 15.85 19.04
CA ALA A 205 -11.85 16.94 19.45
C ALA A 205 -11.71 18.03 18.36
N TYR A 206 -11.64 17.63 17.10
CA TYR A 206 -11.64 18.56 15.97
C TYR A 206 -12.97 19.32 15.85
N GLU A 207 -14.11 18.64 15.99
CA GLU A 207 -15.43 19.28 15.95
C GLU A 207 -15.61 20.30 17.08
N GLN A 208 -15.19 19.97 18.30
CA GLN A 208 -15.21 20.91 19.44
C GLN A 208 -14.33 22.13 19.17
N ARG A 209 -13.14 21.92 18.60
CA ARG A 209 -12.23 23.01 18.28
C ARG A 209 -12.77 23.92 17.17
N LEU A 210 -13.43 23.35 16.15
CA LEU A 210 -14.15 24.09 15.10
C LEU A 210 -15.28 24.93 15.69
N THR A 211 -16.08 24.36 16.57
CA THR A 211 -17.18 25.05 17.24
C THR A 211 -16.66 26.23 18.11
N THR A 212 -15.55 26.01 18.83
CA THR A 212 -14.92 27.05 19.63
C THR A 212 -14.40 28.20 18.75
N LEU A 213 -13.71 27.88 17.66
CA LEU A 213 -13.21 28.87 16.71
C LEU A 213 -14.35 29.66 16.02
N GLN A 214 -15.43 29.00 15.67
CA GLN A 214 -16.62 29.66 15.11
C GLN A 214 -17.27 30.62 16.11
N THR A 215 -17.34 30.26 17.38
CA THR A 215 -17.87 31.13 18.44
C THR A 215 -16.95 32.32 18.74
N GLU A 216 -15.63 32.14 18.65
CA GLU A 216 -14.67 33.25 18.79
C GLU A 216 -14.74 34.21 17.60
N LEU A 217 -14.83 33.69 16.37
CA LEU A 217 -15.02 34.50 15.16
C LEU A 217 -16.32 35.29 15.19
N ALA A 218 -17.42 34.68 15.64
CA ALA A 218 -18.70 35.36 15.80
C ALA A 218 -18.65 36.49 16.84
N LYS A 219 -17.87 36.30 17.91
CA LYS A 219 -17.64 37.38 18.92
C LYS A 219 -16.78 38.53 18.39
N GLN A 220 -15.77 38.25 17.56
CA GLN A 220 -14.94 39.28 16.92
C GLN A 220 -15.67 40.08 15.84
N SER A 221 -16.65 39.49 15.17
CA SER A 221 -17.46 40.17 14.14
C SER A 221 -18.56 41.07 14.72
N GLN A 222 -18.80 41.04 16.04
CA GLN A 222 -19.79 41.88 16.73
C GLN A 222 -19.13 43.04 17.51
N GLN A 223 -17.82 43.19 17.47
CA GLN A 223 -17.05 44.35 17.94
C GLN A 223 -16.62 45.25 16.76
#